data_b6aa9c59e515a5c22fd57de1ea1ad8b8
#
_entry.id   b6aa9c59e515a5c22fd57de1ea1ad8b8
#
_cell.length_a   1.000
_cell.length_b   1.000
_cell.length_c   1.000
_cell.angle_alpha   90.00
_cell.angle_beta   90.00
_cell.angle_gamma   90.00
#
_symmetry.space_group_name_H-M   'P 1'
#
loop_
_entity.id
_entity.type
_entity.pdbx_description
1 polymer ?
#
loop_
_entity_poly.entity_id
_entity_poly.type
_entity_poly.pdbx_seq_one_letter_code
_entity_poly.pdbx_strand_id
1 'polypeptide(L)'
;MQKLIFGSLLITGFNTQLYAQETPQNLPDLVVTATRTETAKNQLAAAATVYTRKDIERLQAKTLPELLSGTTGIDMAQSGGYGKDTNIYMRGTNSDHVLVLIDGIKVGSVTSGTTPFQLIPLDQVERVEIIRGPQSSLYGSEAIGGVIQIFTRKGGREDKPSVTLDAGGGSYDTYRASGSVSGQWKNSWYTLGSSQFGSQGFNARSPVRGLNQPDKDGYLNTALNARIGHRFDNNAEVETFFMRAEGKNEYDGTAQNKTEFVEQTVGTTAGMNIVENWRSILRLGQSRDDGDNFAPNGTFSSSFNSTRWNASWLNEVALSDDHQLVIGSDYRLDQVDGSTAYNESSRYDAGIFTELHSRILDNHFINASVRGDKNAAFGEQLTGNFGWRYNGGYGISPFASFGNAFKAPTFNQLYFPGFGNPALRAEQSTSFETGLAGDHDWLQWEVRAYHTNIDNLIVTVTNPVTFLSSAENVGKAQIDGIEAEIGTQLMGWNSKLNMNLLSPKNRETNARLPRRAEKTLSYDLSRSFGQFDLGANVLAQADRFDDALNKTKVAGYVTVDLRTAYHLNKNWMLSAKLNNLLDKQYQTINTYNTANRNFFLSIHYNN
;
A
#
# COMPACT_ATOMS: atom_id res chain seq x y z
N MET A 1 61.31 -9.78 17.01
CA MET A 1 61.55 -10.53 15.75
C MET A 1 60.49 -11.58 15.65
N GLN A 2 59.42 -11.33 14.90
CA GLN A 2 58.47 -12.37 14.51
C GLN A 2 58.18 -12.16 13.02
N LYS A 3 58.47 -13.21 12.24
CA LYS A 3 58.41 -13.23 10.78
C LYS A 3 56.96 -13.42 10.32
N LEU A 4 56.48 -12.50 9.49
CA LEU A 4 55.26 -12.69 8.68
C LEU A 4 55.57 -13.61 7.51
N ILE A 5 54.77 -14.69 7.37
CA ILE A 5 54.78 -15.59 6.22
C ILE A 5 53.67 -15.11 5.27
N PHE A 6 54.08 -14.66 4.09
CA PHE A 6 53.16 -14.39 2.97
C PHE A 6 52.89 -15.71 2.24
N GLY A 7 51.64 -16.15 2.27
CA GLY A 7 51.16 -17.25 1.44
C GLY A 7 50.74 -16.76 0.08
N SER A 8 51.40 -17.23 -0.96
CA SER A 8 51.07 -16.97 -2.37
C SER A 8 49.81 -17.72 -2.79
N LEU A 9 48.74 -16.98 -3.14
CA LEU A 9 47.54 -17.55 -3.77
C LEU A 9 47.79 -17.68 -5.28
N LEU A 10 47.76 -18.91 -5.77
CA LEU A 10 47.79 -19.23 -7.19
C LEU A 10 46.46 -18.76 -7.84
N ILE A 11 46.54 -17.83 -8.77
CA ILE A 11 45.42 -17.40 -9.63
C ILE A 11 45.41 -18.37 -10.84
N THR A 12 44.49 -19.32 -10.81
CA THR A 12 44.13 -20.11 -12.01
C THR A 12 43.21 -19.24 -12.89
N GLY A 13 43.68 -18.94 -14.09
CA GLY A 13 42.92 -18.16 -15.08
C GLY A 13 41.67 -18.93 -15.53
N PHE A 14 40.52 -18.36 -15.23
CA PHE A 14 39.26 -18.71 -15.87
C PHE A 14 39.14 -17.93 -17.17
N ASN A 15 39.07 -18.63 -18.29
CA ASN A 15 38.68 -18.06 -19.58
C ASN A 15 37.21 -17.61 -19.48
N THR A 16 36.97 -16.34 -19.27
CA THR A 16 35.65 -15.74 -19.41
C THR A 16 35.34 -15.54 -20.89
N GLN A 17 34.46 -16.38 -21.43
CA GLN A 17 33.74 -16.02 -22.65
C GLN A 17 32.92 -14.75 -22.35
N LEU A 18 33.26 -13.69 -23.05
CA LEU A 18 32.45 -12.46 -23.09
C LEU A 18 31.11 -12.82 -23.75
N TYR A 19 30.11 -13.06 -22.94
CA TYR A 19 28.73 -12.97 -23.41
C TYR A 19 28.44 -11.50 -23.70
N ALA A 20 27.89 -11.26 -24.89
CA ALA A 20 27.46 -9.97 -25.32
C ALA A 20 26.61 -9.31 -24.23
N GLN A 21 27.04 -8.14 -23.78
CA GLN A 21 26.31 -7.30 -22.87
C GLN A 21 25.02 -6.90 -23.59
N GLU A 22 23.88 -7.40 -23.12
CA GLU A 22 22.58 -6.86 -23.53
C GLU A 22 22.64 -5.36 -23.25
N THR A 23 22.41 -4.57 -24.28
CA THR A 23 22.24 -3.12 -24.16
C THR A 23 21.23 -2.86 -23.03
N PRO A 24 21.50 -1.89 -22.13
CA PRO A 24 20.54 -1.55 -21.10
C PRO A 24 19.21 -1.25 -21.77
N GLN A 25 18.20 -2.10 -21.57
CA GLN A 25 16.85 -1.77 -21.93
C GLN A 25 16.53 -0.52 -21.11
N ASN A 26 16.32 0.61 -21.77
CA ASN A 26 15.69 1.77 -21.16
C ASN A 26 14.45 1.22 -20.43
N LEU A 27 14.44 1.33 -19.12
CA LEU A 27 13.26 0.98 -18.33
C LEU A 27 12.10 1.77 -18.92
N PRO A 28 11.01 1.13 -19.39
CA PRO A 28 9.89 1.85 -19.93
C PRO A 28 9.45 2.88 -18.90
N ASP A 29 9.12 4.10 -19.34
CA ASP A 29 8.58 5.14 -18.48
C ASP A 29 7.46 4.53 -17.65
N LEU A 30 7.67 4.48 -16.33
CA LEU A 30 6.76 3.81 -15.42
C LEU A 30 5.46 4.59 -15.41
N VAL A 31 4.42 4.04 -16.02
CA VAL A 31 3.10 4.66 -16.11
C VAL A 31 2.37 4.48 -14.80
N VAL A 32 1.85 5.58 -14.26
CA VAL A 32 1.07 5.61 -13.01
C VAL A 32 -0.36 5.94 -13.34
N THR A 33 -1.29 5.11 -12.91
CA THR A 33 -2.73 5.30 -13.09
C THR A 33 -3.46 5.66 -11.80
N ALA A 34 -2.75 5.68 -10.68
CA ALA A 34 -3.29 6.17 -9.40
C ALA A 34 -3.54 7.70 -9.37
N THR A 35 -3.30 8.38 -10.48
CA THR A 35 -3.72 9.76 -10.78
C THR A 35 -5.00 9.82 -11.62
N ARG A 36 -5.81 8.76 -11.65
CA ARG A 36 -7.01 8.57 -12.47
C ARG A 36 -6.75 8.31 -13.96
N THR A 37 -5.67 8.83 -14.52
CA THR A 37 -5.25 8.67 -15.93
C THR A 37 -3.84 8.07 -16.01
N GLU A 38 -3.49 7.51 -17.15
CA GLU A 38 -2.15 7.04 -17.41
C GLU A 38 -1.19 8.21 -17.57
N THR A 39 -0.27 8.36 -16.60
CA THR A 39 0.72 9.45 -16.59
C THR A 39 2.11 8.88 -16.34
N ALA A 40 3.09 9.27 -17.14
CA ALA A 40 4.47 8.85 -16.92
C ALA A 40 5.01 9.44 -15.61
N LYS A 41 5.75 8.63 -14.83
CA LYS A 41 6.28 9.05 -13.52
C LYS A 41 7.13 10.33 -13.61
N ASN A 42 7.89 10.48 -14.70
CA ASN A 42 8.73 11.64 -14.95
C ASN A 42 7.96 12.92 -15.34
N GLN A 43 6.64 12.86 -15.46
CA GLN A 43 5.76 14.00 -15.70
C GLN A 43 4.99 14.43 -14.44
N LEU A 44 5.09 13.63 -13.36
CA LEU A 44 4.40 13.91 -12.10
C LEU A 44 5.26 14.73 -11.14
N ALA A 45 4.69 15.74 -10.52
CA ALA A 45 5.26 16.39 -9.34
C ALA A 45 5.03 15.54 -8.07
N ALA A 46 3.91 14.81 -8.01
CA ALA A 46 3.59 13.94 -6.88
C ALA A 46 4.56 12.76 -6.75
N ALA A 47 4.86 12.38 -5.51
CA ALA A 47 5.72 11.24 -5.21
C ALA A 47 5.01 9.92 -5.56
N ALA A 48 5.57 9.15 -6.48
CA ALA A 48 5.01 7.88 -6.92
C ALA A 48 5.99 6.71 -6.76
N THR A 49 5.50 5.59 -6.24
CA THR A 49 6.22 4.31 -6.19
C THR A 49 5.35 3.23 -6.82
N VAL A 50 5.92 2.39 -7.66
CA VAL A 50 5.22 1.28 -8.29
C VAL A 50 5.99 0.00 -8.02
N TYR A 51 5.27 -1.02 -7.55
CA TYR A 51 5.74 -2.39 -7.47
C TYR A 51 5.04 -3.21 -8.53
N THR A 52 5.79 -3.71 -9.49
CA THR A 52 5.31 -4.63 -10.52
C THR A 52 5.29 -6.07 -10.00
N ARG A 53 4.66 -6.99 -10.74
CA ARG A 53 4.71 -8.42 -10.43
C ARG A 53 6.16 -8.93 -10.32
N LYS A 54 7.04 -8.50 -11.21
CA LYS A 54 8.48 -8.83 -11.17
C LYS A 54 9.15 -8.34 -9.88
N ASP A 55 8.78 -7.16 -9.39
CA ASP A 55 9.30 -6.66 -8.12
C ASP A 55 8.81 -7.48 -6.93
N ILE A 56 7.52 -7.85 -6.92
CA ILE A 56 6.92 -8.69 -5.87
C ILE A 56 7.65 -10.06 -5.81
N GLU A 57 7.89 -10.67 -6.95
CA GLU A 57 8.60 -11.95 -7.08
C GLU A 57 10.08 -11.82 -6.68
N ARG A 58 10.77 -10.79 -7.17
CA ARG A 58 12.17 -10.50 -6.83
C ARG A 58 12.39 -10.24 -5.34
N LEU A 59 11.47 -9.52 -4.70
CA LEU A 59 11.50 -9.23 -3.26
C LEU A 59 11.05 -10.43 -2.41
N GLN A 60 10.43 -11.43 -3.02
CA GLN A 60 9.89 -12.62 -2.35
C GLN A 60 8.98 -12.22 -1.17
N ALA A 61 8.18 -11.17 -1.35
CA ALA A 61 7.22 -10.74 -0.35
C ALA A 61 6.04 -11.73 -0.27
N LYS A 62 5.63 -12.10 0.95
CA LYS A 62 4.53 -13.04 1.20
C LYS A 62 3.20 -12.33 1.44
N THR A 63 3.26 -11.13 1.98
CA THR A 63 2.08 -10.32 2.32
C THR A 63 2.24 -8.89 1.81
N LEU A 64 1.13 -8.18 1.68
CA LEU A 64 1.15 -6.77 1.28
C LEU A 64 1.90 -5.88 2.28
N PRO A 65 1.75 -6.02 3.62
CA PRO A 65 2.59 -5.31 4.58
C PRO A 65 4.09 -5.57 4.38
N GLU A 66 4.50 -6.81 4.08
CA GLU A 66 5.91 -7.13 3.82
C GLU A 66 6.43 -6.43 2.55
N LEU A 67 5.62 -6.35 1.48
CA LEU A 67 5.95 -5.62 0.25
C LEU A 67 6.12 -4.11 0.50
N LEU A 68 5.24 -3.52 1.31
CA LEU A 68 5.24 -2.10 1.61
C LEU A 68 6.32 -1.70 2.63
N SER A 69 6.88 -2.67 3.36
CA SER A 69 7.94 -2.43 4.34
C SER A 69 9.19 -1.83 3.70
N GLY A 70 9.70 -0.74 4.24
CA GLY A 70 10.87 -0.03 3.70
C GLY A 70 10.58 0.82 2.46
N THR A 71 9.33 0.94 2.03
CA THR A 71 8.93 1.91 1.00
C THR A 71 9.11 3.33 1.52
N THR A 72 9.64 4.20 0.68
CA THR A 72 9.79 5.63 1.01
C THR A 72 8.45 6.23 1.43
N GLY A 73 8.45 7.01 2.51
CA GLY A 73 7.25 7.68 3.04
C GLY A 73 6.22 6.75 3.69
N ILE A 74 6.51 5.45 3.84
CA ILE A 74 5.65 4.50 4.55
C ILE A 74 6.33 4.01 5.82
N ASP A 75 5.63 4.12 6.93
CA ASP A 75 5.93 3.47 8.21
C ASP A 75 4.77 2.56 8.63
N MET A 76 5.06 1.54 9.40
CA MET A 76 4.06 0.56 9.83
C MET A 76 4.17 0.23 11.31
N ALA A 77 3.01 -0.02 11.91
CA ALA A 77 2.91 -0.62 13.23
C ALA A 77 2.00 -1.85 13.17
N GLN A 78 2.52 -3.00 13.59
CA GLN A 78 1.84 -4.28 13.51
C GLN A 78 1.74 -4.94 14.88
N SER A 79 0.58 -5.48 15.21
CA SER A 79 0.28 -6.11 16.50
C SER A 79 0.56 -7.62 16.52
N GLY A 80 1.70 -8.06 16.00
CA GLY A 80 2.11 -9.48 16.01
C GLY A 80 2.55 -10.01 14.65
N GLY A 81 2.29 -11.30 14.39
CA GLY A 81 2.66 -12.01 13.17
C GLY A 81 1.72 -11.78 11.98
N TYR A 82 1.61 -12.78 11.10
CA TYR A 82 0.70 -12.73 9.95
C TYR A 82 -0.76 -12.58 10.37
N GLY A 83 -1.52 -11.80 9.59
CA GLY A 83 -2.95 -11.55 9.84
C GLY A 83 -3.26 -10.56 10.95
N LYS A 84 -2.27 -10.13 11.73
CA LYS A 84 -2.49 -9.19 12.84
C LYS A 84 -2.63 -7.76 12.33
N ASP A 85 -3.40 -6.95 13.06
CA ASP A 85 -3.68 -5.57 12.69
C ASP A 85 -2.41 -4.82 12.30
N THR A 86 -2.46 -4.24 11.10
CA THR A 86 -1.35 -3.50 10.51
C THR A 86 -1.80 -2.10 10.15
N ASN A 87 -1.28 -1.11 10.87
CA ASN A 87 -1.50 0.29 10.58
C ASN A 87 -0.38 0.81 9.68
N ILE A 88 -0.75 1.44 8.57
CA ILE A 88 0.17 2.09 7.64
C ILE A 88 0.08 3.60 7.83
N TYR A 89 1.22 4.23 8.09
CA TYR A 89 1.37 5.67 8.25
C TYR A 89 2.11 6.23 7.05
N MET A 90 1.38 6.80 6.10
CA MET A 90 1.98 7.44 4.93
C MET A 90 2.39 8.86 5.27
N ARG A 91 3.70 9.16 5.17
CA ARG A 91 4.28 10.45 5.58
C ARG A 91 3.89 10.87 7.01
N GLY A 92 3.72 9.90 7.91
CA GLY A 92 3.35 10.15 9.30
C GLY A 92 1.90 10.54 9.58
N THR A 93 1.03 10.57 8.57
CA THR A 93 -0.43 10.75 8.77
C THR A 93 -1.05 9.52 9.44
N ASN A 94 -2.31 9.55 9.80
CA ASN A 94 -3.00 8.40 10.38
C ASN A 94 -3.25 7.30 9.33
N SER A 95 -3.47 6.07 9.78
CA SER A 95 -3.75 4.94 8.87
C SER A 95 -5.07 5.11 8.10
N ASP A 96 -6.05 5.76 8.69
CA ASP A 96 -7.33 6.11 8.07
C ASP A 96 -7.27 7.37 7.17
N HIS A 97 -6.06 7.94 6.99
CA HIS A 97 -5.74 8.99 6.01
C HIS A 97 -5.16 8.43 4.70
N VAL A 98 -5.09 7.11 4.56
CA VAL A 98 -4.56 6.43 3.38
C VAL A 98 -5.71 5.74 2.65
N LEU A 99 -6.06 6.28 1.48
CA LEU A 99 -7.08 5.67 0.65
C LEU A 99 -6.52 4.44 -0.07
N VAL A 100 -7.25 3.34 -0.03
CA VAL A 100 -6.89 2.11 -0.75
C VAL A 100 -7.95 1.77 -1.79
N LEU A 101 -7.49 1.40 -2.98
CA LEU A 101 -8.35 0.92 -4.06
C LEU A 101 -7.86 -0.45 -4.55
N ILE A 102 -8.82 -1.29 -4.95
CA ILE A 102 -8.56 -2.53 -5.69
C ILE A 102 -9.23 -2.40 -7.06
N ASP A 103 -8.43 -2.41 -8.13
CA ASP A 103 -8.89 -2.17 -9.52
C ASP A 103 -9.79 -0.92 -9.66
N GLY A 104 -9.48 0.13 -8.86
CA GLY A 104 -10.19 1.40 -8.83
C GLY A 104 -11.47 1.44 -7.98
N ILE A 105 -11.83 0.37 -7.28
CA ILE A 105 -12.92 0.34 -6.30
C ILE A 105 -12.34 0.63 -4.92
N LYS A 106 -12.90 1.61 -4.20
CA LYS A 106 -12.50 1.95 -2.82
C LYS A 106 -12.81 0.79 -1.88
N VAL A 107 -11.83 0.41 -1.06
CA VAL A 107 -11.94 -0.68 -0.09
C VAL A 107 -11.64 -0.18 1.34
N GLY A 108 -11.84 -1.05 2.32
CA GLY A 108 -11.58 -0.81 3.73
C GLY A 108 -12.85 -0.60 4.56
N SER A 109 -12.67 -0.70 5.87
CA SER A 109 -13.73 -0.64 6.87
C SER A 109 -14.37 0.76 6.94
N VAL A 110 -15.67 0.80 6.78
CA VAL A 110 -16.44 2.04 6.94
C VAL A 110 -16.60 2.39 8.42
N THR A 111 -16.55 1.38 9.31
CA THR A 111 -16.69 1.54 10.74
C THR A 111 -15.44 2.16 11.37
N SER A 112 -14.25 1.61 11.11
CA SER A 112 -12.96 2.10 11.63
C SER A 112 -12.27 3.12 10.73
N GLY A 113 -12.55 3.13 9.43
CA GLY A 113 -11.90 3.97 8.43
C GLY A 113 -10.54 3.43 7.94
N THR A 114 -10.09 2.28 8.45
CA THR A 114 -8.80 1.69 8.07
C THR A 114 -8.99 0.55 7.06
N THR A 115 -7.96 0.29 6.28
CA THR A 115 -7.93 -0.88 5.39
C THR A 115 -7.16 -2.01 6.05
N PRO A 116 -7.69 -3.23 6.09
CA PRO A 116 -7.00 -4.39 6.65
C PRO A 116 -5.96 -4.94 5.67
N PHE A 117 -4.83 -4.24 5.51
CA PHE A 117 -3.75 -4.59 4.59
C PHE A 117 -3.23 -6.02 4.75
N GLN A 118 -3.25 -6.53 5.98
CA GLN A 118 -2.82 -7.89 6.34
C GLN A 118 -3.71 -9.00 5.76
N LEU A 119 -4.93 -8.67 5.33
CA LEU A 119 -5.90 -9.62 4.80
C LEU A 119 -5.94 -9.65 3.27
N ILE A 120 -5.31 -8.68 2.59
CA ILE A 120 -5.27 -8.61 1.13
C ILE A 120 -4.27 -9.65 0.58
N PRO A 121 -4.72 -10.60 -0.26
CA PRO A 121 -3.88 -11.71 -0.75
C PRO A 121 -2.91 -11.22 -1.84
N LEU A 122 -1.62 -11.12 -1.51
CA LEU A 122 -0.58 -10.64 -2.43
C LEU A 122 -0.40 -11.55 -3.68
N ASP A 123 -0.77 -12.83 -3.58
CA ASP A 123 -0.71 -13.78 -4.70
C ASP A 123 -1.62 -13.38 -5.87
N GLN A 124 -2.70 -12.65 -5.57
CA GLN A 124 -3.67 -12.17 -6.54
C GLN A 124 -3.32 -10.79 -7.12
N VAL A 125 -2.22 -10.18 -6.65
CA VAL A 125 -1.81 -8.83 -7.03
C VAL A 125 -0.84 -8.88 -8.21
N GLU A 126 -1.11 -8.06 -9.23
CA GLU A 126 -0.25 -7.81 -10.39
C GLU A 126 0.69 -6.63 -10.15
N ARG A 127 0.15 -5.55 -9.59
CA ARG A 127 0.86 -4.28 -9.41
C ARG A 127 0.30 -3.52 -8.22
N VAL A 128 1.17 -2.80 -7.51
CA VAL A 128 0.79 -1.84 -6.47
C VAL A 128 1.36 -0.48 -6.83
N GLU A 129 0.51 0.52 -6.91
CA GLU A 129 0.90 1.92 -7.12
C GLU A 129 0.62 2.72 -5.85
N ILE A 130 1.56 3.57 -5.46
CA ILE A 130 1.51 4.36 -4.25
C ILE A 130 1.77 5.81 -4.63
N ILE A 131 0.79 6.69 -4.41
CA ILE A 131 0.93 8.14 -4.55
C ILE A 131 0.91 8.75 -3.16
N ARG A 132 1.97 9.48 -2.80
CA ARG A 132 2.10 10.14 -1.50
C ARG A 132 1.69 11.61 -1.59
N GLY A 133 1.12 12.12 -0.49
CA GLY A 133 0.60 13.47 -0.38
C GLY A 133 -0.88 13.60 -0.70
N PRO A 134 -1.47 14.81 -0.60
CA PRO A 134 -2.90 15.01 -0.72
C PRO A 134 -3.44 14.66 -2.10
N GLN A 135 -4.44 13.78 -2.15
CA GLN A 135 -5.10 13.32 -3.38
C GLN A 135 -6.64 13.48 -3.34
N SER A 136 -7.17 14.24 -2.38
CA SER A 136 -8.61 14.43 -2.25
C SER A 136 -9.24 15.15 -3.44
N SER A 137 -8.49 15.96 -4.18
CA SER A 137 -8.96 16.63 -5.40
C SER A 137 -9.30 15.64 -6.54
N LEU A 138 -8.84 14.41 -6.47
CA LEU A 138 -9.18 13.35 -7.42
C LEU A 138 -10.10 12.28 -6.81
N TYR A 139 -9.91 11.98 -5.54
CA TYR A 139 -10.53 10.81 -4.90
C TYR A 139 -11.53 11.15 -3.79
N GLY A 140 -11.63 12.43 -3.38
CA GLY A 140 -12.46 12.84 -2.25
C GLY A 140 -11.85 12.41 -0.91
N SER A 141 -12.71 12.09 0.05
CA SER A 141 -12.31 11.72 1.42
C SER A 141 -11.32 10.57 1.52
N GLU A 142 -10.55 10.54 2.61
CA GLU A 142 -9.60 9.48 3.02
C GLU A 142 -8.20 9.59 2.39
N ALA A 143 -7.95 10.56 1.48
CA ALA A 143 -6.70 10.71 0.74
C ALA A 143 -5.81 11.89 1.23
N ILE A 144 -5.67 12.07 2.54
CA ILE A 144 -4.78 13.07 3.16
C ILE A 144 -3.31 12.64 3.03
N GLY A 145 -2.97 11.42 3.42
CA GLY A 145 -1.62 10.86 3.34
C GLY A 145 -1.25 10.43 1.93
N GLY A 146 -2.23 9.97 1.18
CA GLY A 146 -2.08 9.52 -0.20
C GLY A 146 -3.02 8.38 -0.57
N VAL A 147 -2.67 7.72 -1.68
CA VAL A 147 -3.46 6.64 -2.28
C VAL A 147 -2.57 5.41 -2.52
N ILE A 148 -3.07 4.23 -2.17
CA ILE A 148 -2.51 2.95 -2.56
C ILE A 148 -3.50 2.28 -3.50
N GLN A 149 -3.11 2.08 -4.75
CA GLN A 149 -3.93 1.39 -5.73
C GLN A 149 -3.34 0.02 -6.03
N ILE A 150 -4.14 -1.02 -5.81
CA ILE A 150 -3.80 -2.41 -6.01
C ILE A 150 -4.50 -2.89 -7.28
N PHE A 151 -3.73 -3.45 -8.19
CA PHE A 151 -4.25 -4.08 -9.40
C PHE A 151 -4.16 -5.57 -9.27
N THR A 152 -5.29 -6.26 -9.45
CA THR A 152 -5.32 -7.72 -9.46
C THR A 152 -4.82 -8.26 -10.79
N ARG A 153 -4.40 -9.53 -10.81
CA ARG A 153 -3.83 -10.16 -12.00
C ARG A 153 -4.77 -10.05 -13.20
N LYS A 154 -4.24 -9.54 -14.31
CA LYS A 154 -4.95 -9.46 -15.59
C LYS A 154 -4.69 -10.66 -16.49
N GLY A 155 -3.59 -11.37 -16.27
CA GLY A 155 -3.13 -12.46 -17.10
C GLY A 155 -2.48 -12.03 -18.43
N GLY A 156 -1.84 -12.99 -19.09
CA GLY A 156 -1.22 -12.78 -20.40
C GLY A 156 -2.26 -12.54 -21.49
N ARG A 157 -1.92 -11.70 -22.48
CA ARG A 157 -2.69 -11.50 -23.70
C ARG A 157 -2.26 -12.42 -24.84
N GLU A 158 -1.76 -13.59 -24.48
CA GLU A 158 -1.35 -14.59 -25.46
C GLU A 158 -2.50 -15.54 -25.77
N ASP A 159 -2.56 -16.02 -27.01
CA ASP A 159 -3.59 -16.98 -27.46
C ASP A 159 -3.51 -18.35 -26.74
N LYS A 160 -2.39 -18.63 -26.06
CA LYS A 160 -2.22 -19.84 -25.26
C LYS A 160 -2.51 -19.53 -23.79
N PRO A 161 -3.26 -20.40 -23.09
CA PRO A 161 -3.47 -20.25 -21.67
C PRO A 161 -2.12 -20.26 -20.91
N SER A 162 -1.93 -19.26 -20.04
CA SER A 162 -0.82 -19.21 -19.09
C SER A 162 -1.28 -19.80 -17.77
N VAL A 163 -0.47 -20.68 -17.19
CA VAL A 163 -0.70 -21.30 -15.88
C VAL A 163 0.44 -20.92 -14.96
N THR A 164 0.10 -20.36 -13.80
CA THR A 164 1.05 -20.05 -12.73
C THR A 164 0.71 -20.88 -11.50
N LEU A 165 1.70 -21.53 -10.90
CA LEU A 165 1.55 -22.30 -9.66
C LEU A 165 2.66 -21.90 -8.69
N ASP A 166 2.31 -21.70 -7.43
CA ASP A 166 3.24 -21.43 -6.34
C ASP A 166 2.93 -22.35 -5.17
N ALA A 167 3.96 -22.89 -4.55
CA ALA A 167 3.85 -23.61 -3.30
C ALA A 167 5.08 -23.33 -2.42
N GLY A 168 4.88 -23.23 -1.12
CA GLY A 168 5.99 -22.96 -0.20
C GLY A 168 5.65 -23.22 1.25
N GLY A 169 6.70 -23.28 2.07
CA GLY A 169 6.58 -23.47 3.51
C GLY A 169 7.80 -22.96 4.26
N GLY A 170 7.64 -22.75 5.55
CA GLY A 170 8.72 -22.18 6.38
C GLY A 170 8.43 -22.17 7.87
N SER A 171 9.17 -21.36 8.57
CA SER A 171 9.06 -21.18 10.04
C SER A 171 7.66 -20.85 10.48
N TYR A 172 7.31 -21.16 11.74
CA TYR A 172 6.00 -20.95 12.35
C TYR A 172 4.89 -21.78 11.70
N ASP A 173 5.24 -22.93 11.13
CA ASP A 173 4.31 -23.79 10.37
C ASP A 173 3.58 -22.98 9.27
N THR A 174 4.30 -22.04 8.67
CA THR A 174 3.78 -21.22 7.59
C THR A 174 3.77 -21.99 6.29
N TYR A 175 2.67 -21.94 5.56
CA TYR A 175 2.56 -22.49 4.22
C TYR A 175 1.82 -21.55 3.28
N ARG A 176 2.09 -21.68 1.99
CA ARG A 176 1.41 -20.98 0.92
C ARG A 176 1.22 -21.91 -0.27
N ALA A 177 0.05 -21.87 -0.86
CA ALA A 177 -0.23 -22.49 -2.14
C ALA A 177 -1.09 -21.56 -2.98
N SER A 178 -0.73 -21.34 -4.23
CA SER A 178 -1.55 -20.58 -5.16
C SER A 178 -1.49 -21.14 -6.57
N GLY A 179 -2.56 -20.92 -7.33
CA GLY A 179 -2.64 -21.29 -8.72
C GLY A 179 -3.50 -20.29 -9.48
N SER A 180 -3.11 -20.00 -10.71
CA SER A 180 -3.92 -19.19 -11.61
C SER A 180 -3.81 -19.67 -13.04
N VAL A 181 -4.89 -19.48 -13.78
CA VAL A 181 -4.95 -19.65 -15.22
C VAL A 181 -5.49 -18.38 -15.85
N SER A 182 -4.84 -17.96 -16.91
CA SER A 182 -5.25 -16.78 -17.67
C SER A 182 -5.04 -17.01 -19.16
N GLY A 183 -5.76 -16.25 -19.99
CA GLY A 183 -5.62 -16.35 -21.43
C GLY A 183 -6.51 -15.38 -22.16
N GLN A 184 -6.33 -15.35 -23.48
CA GLN A 184 -7.12 -14.58 -24.41
C GLN A 184 -7.77 -15.53 -25.43
N TRP A 185 -9.00 -15.25 -25.81
CA TRP A 185 -9.68 -15.89 -26.92
C TRP A 185 -10.33 -14.81 -27.79
N LYS A 186 -9.76 -14.60 -28.96
CA LYS A 186 -10.13 -13.46 -29.83
C LYS A 186 -10.02 -12.13 -29.06
N ASN A 187 -11.12 -11.40 -28.96
CA ASN A 187 -11.21 -10.10 -28.30
C ASN A 187 -11.58 -10.21 -26.80
N SER A 188 -11.66 -11.42 -26.25
CA SER A 188 -11.99 -11.66 -24.84
C SER A 188 -10.78 -12.19 -24.09
N TRP A 189 -10.60 -11.75 -22.83
CA TRP A 189 -9.57 -12.25 -21.92
C TRP A 189 -10.20 -12.72 -20.62
N TYR A 190 -9.50 -13.62 -19.94
CA TYR A 190 -9.94 -14.15 -18.65
C TYR A 190 -8.76 -14.43 -17.75
N THR A 191 -9.04 -14.39 -16.45
CA THR A 191 -8.13 -14.85 -15.38
C THR A 191 -8.98 -15.49 -14.30
N LEU A 192 -8.53 -16.64 -13.80
CA LEU A 192 -9.07 -17.30 -12.62
C LEU A 192 -7.91 -17.72 -11.74
N GLY A 193 -7.94 -17.36 -10.47
CA GLY A 193 -6.88 -17.69 -9.52
C GLY A 193 -7.44 -18.00 -8.14
N SER A 194 -6.74 -18.87 -7.41
CA SER A 194 -7.01 -19.16 -6.02
C SER A 194 -5.71 -19.24 -5.25
N SER A 195 -5.75 -18.87 -3.97
CA SER A 195 -4.60 -19.00 -3.08
C SER A 195 -5.03 -19.33 -1.66
N GLN A 196 -4.15 -20.02 -0.94
CA GLN A 196 -4.27 -20.24 0.49
C GLN A 196 -2.93 -19.92 1.16
N PHE A 197 -3.01 -19.12 2.22
CA PHE A 197 -1.89 -18.78 3.08
C PHE A 197 -2.26 -19.07 4.53
N GLY A 198 -1.44 -19.86 5.23
CA GLY A 198 -1.66 -20.21 6.61
C GLY A 198 -0.38 -20.19 7.43
N SER A 199 -0.51 -19.91 8.73
CA SER A 199 0.58 -19.97 9.71
C SER A 199 -0.01 -20.29 11.08
N GLN A 200 0.68 -21.13 11.86
CA GLN A 200 0.34 -21.28 13.28
C GLN A 200 0.81 -20.07 14.10
N GLY A 201 1.71 -19.25 13.54
CA GLY A 201 2.18 -18.06 14.21
C GLY A 201 3.04 -18.33 15.43
N PHE A 202 3.11 -17.34 16.29
CA PHE A 202 3.78 -17.32 17.58
C PHE A 202 2.92 -16.49 18.54
N ASN A 203 3.23 -16.52 19.86
CA ASN A 203 2.56 -15.63 20.81
C ASN A 203 2.75 -14.17 20.40
N ALA A 204 1.69 -13.52 19.95
CA ALA A 204 1.73 -12.16 19.42
C ALA A 204 1.98 -11.12 20.50
N ARG A 205 1.71 -11.42 21.78
CA ARG A 205 1.79 -10.41 22.83
C ARG A 205 2.55 -10.91 24.07
N SER A 206 3.48 -10.11 24.54
CA SER A 206 4.12 -10.33 25.85
C SER A 206 3.14 -10.15 26.98
N PRO A 207 3.28 -10.87 28.10
CA PRO A 207 2.38 -10.75 29.25
C PRO A 207 2.22 -9.32 29.75
N VAL A 208 0.99 -8.88 29.95
CA VAL A 208 0.65 -7.59 30.56
C VAL A 208 -0.33 -7.81 31.70
N ARG A 209 -0.51 -6.82 32.59
CA ARG A 209 -1.44 -6.93 33.72
C ARG A 209 -2.85 -7.30 33.23
N GLY A 210 -3.37 -8.43 33.71
CA GLY A 210 -4.71 -8.92 33.38
C GLY A 210 -4.82 -9.68 32.05
N LEU A 211 -3.71 -9.85 31.32
CA LEU A 211 -3.67 -10.64 30.09
C LEU A 211 -2.33 -11.38 29.99
N ASN A 212 -2.42 -12.71 30.01
CA ASN A 212 -1.29 -13.61 29.80
C ASN A 212 -1.81 -14.84 29.07
N GLN A 213 -1.70 -14.85 27.74
CA GLN A 213 -2.10 -15.92 26.83
C GLN A 213 -0.86 -16.34 26.04
N PRO A 214 -0.07 -17.31 26.54
CA PRO A 214 1.19 -17.72 25.91
C PRO A 214 1.00 -18.75 24.80
N ASP A 215 -0.12 -18.71 24.11
CA ASP A 215 -0.43 -19.58 22.98
C ASP A 215 0.13 -19.02 21.66
N LYS A 216 -0.08 -19.76 20.58
CA LYS A 216 0.27 -19.33 19.24
C LYS A 216 -0.96 -18.66 18.61
N ASP A 217 -0.72 -17.50 18.02
CA ASP A 217 -1.75 -16.72 17.35
C ASP A 217 -1.73 -17.02 15.84
N GLY A 218 -2.58 -17.96 15.45
CA GLY A 218 -2.68 -18.46 14.09
C GLY A 218 -3.33 -17.49 13.11
N TYR A 219 -3.12 -17.79 11.81
CA TYR A 219 -3.75 -17.08 10.69
C TYR A 219 -4.02 -18.04 9.54
N LEU A 220 -5.18 -17.88 8.92
CA LEU A 220 -5.56 -18.58 7.69
C LEU A 220 -6.29 -17.61 6.78
N ASN A 221 -5.89 -17.58 5.51
CA ASN A 221 -6.53 -16.80 4.45
C ASN A 221 -6.68 -17.68 3.21
N THR A 222 -7.88 -17.82 2.71
CA THR A 222 -8.19 -18.47 1.43
C THR A 222 -8.77 -17.42 0.51
N ALA A 223 -8.22 -17.30 -0.69
CA ALA A 223 -8.66 -16.28 -1.63
C ALA A 223 -8.99 -16.84 -3.00
N LEU A 224 -9.93 -16.20 -3.65
CA LEU A 224 -10.36 -16.44 -5.03
C LEU A 224 -10.36 -15.11 -5.76
N ASN A 225 -9.83 -15.08 -7.00
CA ASN A 225 -10.02 -13.99 -7.92
C ASN A 225 -10.49 -14.51 -9.28
N ALA A 226 -11.31 -13.72 -9.94
CA ALA A 226 -11.77 -13.97 -11.30
C ALA A 226 -11.84 -12.64 -12.06
N ARG A 227 -11.50 -12.68 -13.34
CA ARG A 227 -11.60 -11.54 -14.24
C ARG A 227 -12.03 -12.02 -15.61
N ILE A 228 -12.90 -11.27 -16.24
CA ILE A 228 -13.30 -11.46 -17.64
C ILE A 228 -13.44 -10.11 -18.30
N GLY A 229 -12.98 -10.00 -19.52
CA GLY A 229 -13.12 -8.78 -20.32
C GLY A 229 -13.36 -9.08 -21.78
N HIS A 230 -13.93 -8.11 -22.48
CA HIS A 230 -14.18 -8.18 -23.91
C HIS A 230 -13.97 -6.81 -24.55
N ARG A 231 -13.32 -6.80 -25.71
CA ARG A 231 -13.21 -5.63 -26.57
C ARG A 231 -14.10 -5.83 -27.81
N PHE A 232 -15.03 -4.93 -27.98
CA PHE A 232 -15.95 -4.90 -29.13
C PHE A 232 -15.26 -4.33 -30.38
N ASP A 233 -15.85 -4.56 -31.56
CA ASP A 233 -15.29 -4.10 -32.85
C ASP A 233 -15.17 -2.57 -32.95
N ASN A 234 -15.98 -1.84 -32.18
CA ASN A 234 -15.92 -0.37 -32.08
C ASN A 234 -14.92 0.12 -31.02
N ASN A 235 -14.01 -0.74 -30.54
CA ASN A 235 -13.04 -0.48 -29.48
C ASN A 235 -13.64 -0.15 -28.10
N ALA A 236 -14.95 -0.33 -27.89
CA ALA A 236 -15.50 -0.32 -26.55
C ALA A 236 -15.01 -1.55 -25.77
N GLU A 237 -14.69 -1.37 -24.50
CA GLU A 237 -14.23 -2.44 -23.63
C GLU A 237 -15.14 -2.57 -22.41
N VAL A 238 -15.42 -3.80 -22.02
CA VAL A 238 -16.08 -4.11 -20.74
C VAL A 238 -15.24 -5.15 -20.01
N GLU A 239 -14.88 -4.87 -18.77
CA GLU A 239 -14.13 -5.77 -17.90
C GLU A 239 -14.82 -5.88 -16.55
N THR A 240 -15.03 -7.10 -16.06
CA THR A 240 -15.52 -7.37 -14.71
C THR A 240 -14.48 -8.17 -13.95
N PHE A 241 -14.26 -7.79 -12.70
CA PHE A 241 -13.40 -8.53 -11.78
C PHE A 241 -14.12 -8.85 -10.48
N PHE A 242 -13.69 -9.91 -9.85
CA PHE A 242 -14.12 -10.36 -8.54
C PHE A 242 -12.90 -10.81 -7.74
N MET A 243 -12.78 -10.38 -6.50
CA MET A 243 -11.81 -10.85 -5.53
C MET A 243 -12.51 -11.10 -4.20
N ARG A 244 -12.25 -12.25 -3.58
CA ARG A 244 -12.70 -12.57 -2.23
C ARG A 244 -11.57 -13.22 -1.47
N ALA A 245 -11.35 -12.79 -0.24
CA ALA A 245 -10.46 -13.41 0.73
C ALA A 245 -11.28 -13.66 2.00
N GLU A 246 -11.19 -14.87 2.55
CA GLU A 246 -11.88 -15.25 3.79
C GLU A 246 -10.98 -16.13 4.64
N GLY A 247 -11.16 -16.07 5.92
CA GLY A 247 -10.36 -16.86 6.83
C GLY A 247 -10.54 -16.51 8.28
N LYS A 248 -9.51 -16.83 9.07
CA LYS A 248 -9.49 -16.56 10.50
C LYS A 248 -8.17 -15.95 10.95
N ASN A 249 -8.26 -15.14 11.97
CA ASN A 249 -7.15 -14.51 12.64
C ASN A 249 -7.31 -14.67 14.15
N GLU A 250 -6.31 -15.25 14.81
CA GLU A 250 -6.25 -15.43 16.26
C GLU A 250 -5.32 -14.37 16.87
N TYR A 251 -5.63 -13.87 18.06
CA TYR A 251 -4.88 -12.82 18.73
C TYR A 251 -5.14 -12.82 20.25
N ASP A 252 -4.25 -12.22 21.02
CA ASP A 252 -4.40 -12.08 22.47
C ASP A 252 -5.49 -11.05 22.85
N GLY A 253 -6.47 -11.47 23.61
CA GLY A 253 -7.51 -10.58 24.12
C GLY A 253 -8.40 -11.23 25.16
N THR A 254 -8.89 -10.46 26.14
CA THR A 254 -9.75 -10.96 27.23
C THR A 254 -11.21 -11.07 26.83
N ALA A 255 -11.69 -10.15 25.99
CA ALA A 255 -13.07 -10.13 25.51
C ALA A 255 -13.24 -10.90 24.19
N GLN A 256 -12.22 -10.86 23.36
CA GLN A 256 -12.17 -11.47 22.03
C GLN A 256 -10.73 -11.89 21.76
N ASN A 257 -10.53 -13.05 21.13
CA ASN A 257 -9.21 -13.54 20.72
C ASN A 257 -9.19 -14.19 19.35
N LYS A 258 -10.28 -14.14 18.61
CA LYS A 258 -10.39 -14.65 17.24
C LYS A 258 -11.37 -13.79 16.43
N THR A 259 -11.01 -13.54 15.18
CA THR A 259 -11.91 -12.97 14.16
C THR A 259 -11.98 -13.91 12.97
N GLU A 260 -13.17 -14.20 12.49
CA GLU A 260 -13.44 -14.76 11.17
C GLU A 260 -13.80 -13.61 10.24
N PHE A 261 -13.14 -13.51 9.09
CA PHE A 261 -13.23 -12.33 8.22
C PHE A 261 -13.62 -12.70 6.79
N VAL A 262 -14.24 -11.73 6.11
CA VAL A 262 -14.50 -11.76 4.66
C VAL A 262 -14.18 -10.39 4.08
N GLU A 263 -13.18 -10.36 3.19
CA GLU A 263 -12.86 -9.23 2.33
C GLU A 263 -13.31 -9.54 0.90
N GLN A 264 -14.21 -8.73 0.34
CA GLN A 264 -14.69 -8.98 -1.01
C GLN A 264 -14.75 -7.69 -1.82
N THR A 265 -14.33 -7.74 -3.06
CA THR A 265 -14.44 -6.63 -4.02
C THR A 265 -14.91 -7.18 -5.36
N VAL A 266 -15.93 -6.55 -5.92
CA VAL A 266 -16.41 -6.80 -7.28
C VAL A 266 -16.51 -5.46 -8.00
N GLY A 267 -16.10 -5.44 -9.27
CA GLY A 267 -16.19 -4.23 -10.08
C GLY A 267 -16.34 -4.53 -11.56
N THR A 268 -17.04 -3.65 -12.23
CA THR A 268 -17.18 -3.65 -13.69
C THR A 268 -16.75 -2.28 -14.21
N THR A 269 -15.87 -2.28 -15.20
CA THR A 269 -15.42 -1.09 -15.91
C THR A 269 -15.84 -1.20 -17.35
N ALA A 270 -16.53 -0.19 -17.87
CA ALA A 270 -16.87 -0.04 -19.28
C ALA A 270 -16.21 1.23 -19.81
N GLY A 271 -15.43 1.12 -20.88
CA GLY A 271 -14.72 2.23 -21.51
C GLY A 271 -14.96 2.26 -23.02
N MET A 272 -15.13 3.45 -23.58
CA MET A 272 -15.26 3.63 -25.02
C MET A 272 -14.75 4.99 -25.46
N ASN A 273 -14.25 5.08 -26.68
CA ASN A 273 -13.99 6.35 -27.32
C ASN A 273 -15.30 6.89 -27.91
N ILE A 274 -15.73 8.05 -27.43
CA ILE A 274 -16.93 8.74 -27.96
C ILE A 274 -16.60 9.34 -29.34
N VAL A 275 -15.41 9.98 -29.40
CA VAL A 275 -14.72 10.42 -30.61
C VAL A 275 -13.23 10.17 -30.43
N GLU A 276 -12.41 10.44 -31.43
CA GLU A 276 -10.99 10.11 -31.43
C GLU A 276 -10.22 10.68 -30.23
N ASN A 277 -10.56 11.90 -29.82
CA ASN A 277 -9.90 12.61 -28.72
C ASN A 277 -10.68 12.62 -27.40
N TRP A 278 -11.77 11.84 -27.28
CA TRP A 278 -12.59 11.78 -26.06
C TRP A 278 -12.91 10.33 -25.70
N ARG A 279 -12.34 9.87 -24.60
CA ARG A 279 -12.63 8.57 -23.98
C ARG A 279 -13.51 8.75 -22.75
N SER A 280 -14.57 7.94 -22.66
CA SER A 280 -15.47 7.89 -21.51
C SER A 280 -15.35 6.52 -20.82
N ILE A 281 -15.26 6.53 -19.48
CA ILE A 281 -15.06 5.34 -18.66
C ILE A 281 -16.08 5.36 -17.51
N LEU A 282 -16.92 4.34 -17.45
CA LEU A 282 -17.84 4.10 -16.33
C LEU A 282 -17.32 2.93 -15.50
N ARG A 283 -17.23 3.12 -14.18
CA ARG A 283 -16.86 2.06 -13.25
C ARG A 283 -17.92 1.93 -12.16
N LEU A 284 -18.41 0.72 -11.95
CA LEU A 284 -19.35 0.36 -10.90
C LEU A 284 -18.74 -0.75 -10.06
N GLY A 285 -18.92 -0.71 -8.75
CA GLY A 285 -18.40 -1.77 -7.91
C GLY A 285 -18.93 -1.74 -6.48
N GLN A 286 -18.64 -2.83 -5.79
CA GLN A 286 -18.94 -3.03 -4.37
C GLN A 286 -17.72 -3.58 -3.66
N SER A 287 -17.45 -3.10 -2.46
CA SER A 287 -16.54 -3.75 -1.52
C SER A 287 -17.25 -4.10 -0.21
N ARG A 288 -16.80 -5.19 0.41
CA ARG A 288 -17.25 -5.65 1.73
C ARG A 288 -16.05 -5.93 2.61
N ASP A 289 -16.18 -5.57 3.88
CA ASP A 289 -15.24 -5.84 4.97
C ASP A 289 -16.09 -6.31 6.14
N ASP A 290 -16.16 -7.63 6.33
CA ASP A 290 -17.00 -8.27 7.35
C ASP A 290 -16.10 -9.00 8.36
N GLY A 291 -16.41 -8.86 9.65
CA GLY A 291 -15.67 -9.48 10.73
C GLY A 291 -16.57 -9.97 11.87
N ASP A 292 -16.56 -11.29 12.10
CA ASP A 292 -17.20 -11.93 13.25
C ASP A 292 -16.15 -12.23 14.32
N ASN A 293 -16.32 -11.66 15.52
CA ASN A 293 -15.40 -11.80 16.63
C ASN A 293 -15.90 -12.80 17.66
N PHE A 294 -14.97 -13.58 18.20
CA PHE A 294 -15.25 -14.64 19.16
C PHE A 294 -14.45 -14.44 20.45
N ALA A 295 -15.10 -14.76 21.57
CA ALA A 295 -14.47 -14.78 22.88
C ALA A 295 -13.51 -15.98 23.04
N PRO A 296 -12.60 -15.99 24.04
CA PRO A 296 -11.66 -17.10 24.29
C PRO A 296 -12.30 -18.46 24.49
N ASN A 297 -13.55 -18.51 24.91
CA ASN A 297 -14.32 -19.74 25.05
C ASN A 297 -14.99 -20.21 23.75
N GLY A 298 -14.75 -19.51 22.64
CA GLY A 298 -15.31 -19.81 21.32
C GLY A 298 -16.73 -19.29 21.08
N THR A 299 -17.35 -18.59 22.05
CA THR A 299 -18.68 -18.01 21.84
C THR A 299 -18.58 -16.75 20.96
N PHE A 300 -19.58 -16.53 20.11
CA PHE A 300 -19.72 -15.30 19.34
C PHE A 300 -19.80 -14.09 20.30
N SER A 301 -19.06 -13.04 19.98
CA SER A 301 -18.95 -11.82 20.79
C SER A 301 -19.55 -10.61 20.08
N SER A 302 -19.09 -10.33 18.86
CA SER A 302 -19.57 -9.18 18.08
C SER A 302 -19.32 -9.36 16.59
N SER A 303 -20.06 -8.63 15.77
CA SER A 303 -19.78 -8.50 14.33
C SER A 303 -19.73 -7.03 13.92
N PHE A 304 -18.86 -6.73 12.93
CA PHE A 304 -18.76 -5.44 12.26
C PHE A 304 -18.69 -5.71 10.77
N ASN A 305 -19.69 -5.27 10.04
CA ASN A 305 -19.81 -5.49 8.60
C ASN A 305 -19.93 -4.15 7.90
N SER A 306 -19.13 -3.95 6.87
CA SER A 306 -19.13 -2.76 6.03
C SER A 306 -19.41 -3.14 4.59
N THR A 307 -20.37 -2.45 3.96
CA THR A 307 -20.61 -2.55 2.53
C THR A 307 -20.46 -1.15 1.91
N ARG A 308 -19.67 -1.07 0.84
CA ARG A 308 -19.43 0.18 0.12
C ARG A 308 -19.76 0.00 -1.35
N TRP A 309 -20.72 0.74 -1.85
CA TRP A 309 -21.06 0.83 -3.27
C TRP A 309 -20.36 2.02 -3.89
N ASN A 310 -19.78 1.81 -5.06
CA ASN A 310 -19.01 2.81 -5.78
C ASN A 310 -19.53 2.93 -7.21
N ALA A 311 -19.73 4.16 -7.66
CA ALA A 311 -19.94 4.48 -9.07
C ALA A 311 -19.02 5.65 -9.44
N SER A 312 -18.29 5.54 -10.54
CA SER A 312 -17.37 6.57 -11.03
C SER A 312 -17.53 6.70 -12.54
N TRP A 313 -17.70 7.92 -13.00
CA TRP A 313 -17.74 8.25 -14.42
C TRP A 313 -16.63 9.24 -14.75
N LEU A 314 -15.73 8.85 -15.62
CA LEU A 314 -14.53 9.59 -16.00
C LEU A 314 -14.60 9.90 -17.50
N ASN A 315 -14.23 11.12 -17.87
CA ASN A 315 -14.10 11.57 -19.24
C ASN A 315 -12.72 12.17 -19.45
N GLU A 316 -11.97 11.58 -20.35
CA GLU A 316 -10.62 12.01 -20.75
C GLU A 316 -10.74 12.67 -22.11
N VAL A 317 -10.41 13.95 -22.21
CA VAL A 317 -10.47 14.74 -23.44
C VAL A 317 -9.09 15.27 -23.78
N ALA A 318 -8.48 14.76 -24.85
CA ALA A 318 -7.27 15.34 -25.41
C ALA A 318 -7.64 16.63 -26.14
N LEU A 319 -7.26 17.79 -25.56
CA LEU A 319 -7.48 19.11 -26.16
C LEU A 319 -6.46 19.36 -27.27
N SER A 320 -5.25 18.82 -27.11
CA SER A 320 -4.14 18.75 -28.06
C SER A 320 -3.17 17.65 -27.64
N ASP A 321 -2.07 17.47 -28.35
CA ASP A 321 -1.00 16.53 -27.98
C ASP A 321 -0.33 16.86 -26.63
N ASP A 322 -0.43 18.12 -26.20
CA ASP A 322 0.20 18.65 -25.00
C ASP A 322 -0.78 18.91 -23.85
N HIS A 323 -2.08 18.86 -24.10
CA HIS A 323 -3.09 19.26 -23.13
C HIS A 323 -4.20 18.22 -23.05
N GLN A 324 -4.40 17.65 -21.88
CA GLN A 324 -5.47 16.72 -21.57
C GLN A 324 -6.35 17.27 -20.45
N LEU A 325 -7.65 17.26 -20.64
CA LEU A 325 -8.64 17.60 -19.63
C LEU A 325 -9.35 16.32 -19.18
N VAL A 326 -9.43 16.14 -17.88
CA VAL A 326 -10.17 15.05 -17.24
C VAL A 326 -11.34 15.65 -16.48
N ILE A 327 -12.53 15.13 -16.69
CA ILE A 327 -13.74 15.50 -15.93
C ILE A 327 -14.35 14.23 -15.38
N GLY A 328 -14.65 14.20 -14.09
CA GLY A 328 -15.23 13.02 -13.47
C GLY A 328 -16.26 13.33 -12.41
N SER A 329 -17.09 12.33 -12.15
CA SER A 329 -18.01 12.31 -11.03
C SER A 329 -17.97 10.97 -10.33
N ASP A 330 -18.08 11.00 -9.01
CA ASP A 330 -18.12 9.83 -8.16
C ASP A 330 -19.36 9.84 -7.28
N TYR A 331 -19.93 8.68 -7.06
CA TYR A 331 -20.96 8.44 -6.05
C TYR A 331 -20.57 7.24 -5.21
N ARG A 332 -20.70 7.37 -3.88
CA ARG A 332 -20.44 6.31 -2.93
C ARG A 332 -21.60 6.21 -1.95
N LEU A 333 -22.01 4.98 -1.67
CA LEU A 333 -22.94 4.66 -0.59
C LEU A 333 -22.25 3.70 0.38
N ASP A 334 -22.02 4.18 1.59
CA ASP A 334 -21.46 3.39 2.70
C ASP A 334 -22.61 2.88 3.57
N GLN A 335 -22.56 1.59 3.92
CA GLN A 335 -23.52 0.92 4.79
C GLN A 335 -22.78 0.12 5.85
N VAL A 336 -23.30 0.13 7.07
CA VAL A 336 -22.78 -0.65 8.20
C VAL A 336 -23.88 -1.53 8.77
N ASP A 337 -23.52 -2.75 9.14
CA ASP A 337 -24.34 -3.71 9.84
C ASP A 337 -23.49 -4.44 10.89
N GLY A 338 -24.11 -5.03 11.91
CA GLY A 338 -23.39 -5.76 12.92
C GLY A 338 -24.19 -6.02 14.17
N SER A 339 -23.54 -6.62 15.17
CA SER A 339 -24.13 -6.92 16.46
C SER A 339 -24.47 -5.67 17.28
N THR A 340 -23.87 -4.52 16.97
CA THR A 340 -24.15 -3.23 17.62
C THR A 340 -24.98 -2.37 16.69
N ALA A 341 -26.15 -1.92 17.15
CA ALA A 341 -27.00 -1.04 16.37
C ALA A 341 -26.43 0.38 16.36
N TYR A 342 -26.17 0.91 15.17
CA TYR A 342 -25.79 2.29 14.95
C TYR A 342 -27.04 3.18 14.83
N ASN A 343 -26.97 4.43 15.28
CA ASN A 343 -28.06 5.39 15.10
C ASN A 343 -28.34 5.69 13.63
N GLU A 344 -27.28 5.70 12.81
CA GLU A 344 -27.31 5.81 11.36
C GLU A 344 -26.49 4.67 10.77
N SER A 345 -27.06 3.90 9.85
CA SER A 345 -26.40 2.72 9.25
C SER A 345 -26.00 2.92 7.81
N SER A 346 -26.28 4.09 7.21
CA SER A 346 -25.88 4.41 5.84
C SER A 346 -25.60 5.88 5.63
N ARG A 347 -24.70 6.19 4.70
CA ARG A 347 -24.47 7.56 4.24
C ARG A 347 -23.98 7.56 2.79
N TYR A 348 -24.35 8.58 2.04
CA TYR A 348 -23.81 8.80 0.70
C TYR A 348 -22.73 9.89 0.70
N ASP A 349 -21.90 9.80 -0.33
CA ASP A 349 -20.91 10.82 -0.70
C ASP A 349 -20.95 10.98 -2.22
N ALA A 350 -21.04 12.22 -2.72
CA ALA A 350 -21.06 12.53 -4.15
C ALA A 350 -20.06 13.64 -4.45
N GLY A 351 -19.26 13.46 -5.49
CA GLY A 351 -18.25 14.44 -5.88
C GLY A 351 -18.15 14.64 -7.38
N ILE A 352 -17.78 15.86 -7.77
CA ILE A 352 -17.46 16.22 -9.15
C ILE A 352 -16.08 16.84 -9.15
N PHE A 353 -15.23 16.44 -10.10
CA PHE A 353 -13.88 16.98 -10.22
C PHE A 353 -13.48 17.23 -11.67
N THR A 354 -12.49 18.08 -11.82
CA THR A 354 -11.77 18.26 -13.08
C THR A 354 -10.27 18.33 -12.82
N GLU A 355 -9.49 17.82 -13.77
CA GLU A 355 -8.02 17.87 -13.76
C GLU A 355 -7.51 18.25 -15.14
N LEU A 356 -6.52 19.13 -15.18
CA LEU A 356 -5.80 19.53 -16.38
C LEU A 356 -4.37 19.00 -16.30
N HIS A 357 -3.96 18.23 -17.30
CA HIS A 357 -2.57 17.89 -17.56
C HIS A 357 -2.08 18.73 -18.73
N SER A 358 -0.97 19.45 -18.54
CA SER A 358 -0.41 20.33 -19.58
C SER A 358 1.09 20.18 -19.67
N ARG A 359 1.60 20.01 -20.89
CA ARG A 359 3.00 20.18 -21.23
C ARG A 359 3.18 21.56 -21.87
N ILE A 360 4.03 22.40 -21.30
CA ILE A 360 4.31 23.76 -21.76
C ILE A 360 5.79 23.87 -22.08
N LEU A 361 6.12 24.51 -23.21
CA LEU A 361 7.51 24.69 -23.65
C LEU A 361 8.30 23.37 -23.65
N ASP A 362 7.66 22.27 -24.06
CA ASP A 362 8.16 20.89 -24.17
C ASP A 362 8.61 20.23 -22.86
N ASN A 363 9.08 20.99 -21.88
CA ASN A 363 9.75 20.48 -20.69
C ASN A 363 9.04 20.79 -19.35
N HIS A 364 8.00 21.63 -19.35
CA HIS A 364 7.24 21.96 -18.15
C HIS A 364 5.94 21.17 -18.10
N PHE A 365 5.77 20.35 -17.09
CA PHE A 365 4.58 19.55 -16.84
C PHE A 365 3.79 20.16 -15.69
N ILE A 366 2.54 20.49 -15.94
CA ILE A 366 1.60 21.06 -14.98
C ILE A 366 0.42 20.12 -14.82
N ASN A 367 0.09 19.82 -13.57
CA ASN A 367 -1.11 19.10 -13.17
C ASN A 367 -1.91 20.00 -12.23
N ALA A 368 -3.16 20.31 -12.56
CA ALA A 368 -4.02 21.12 -11.71
C ALA A 368 -5.39 20.48 -11.61
N SER A 369 -5.89 20.30 -10.39
CA SER A 369 -7.20 19.66 -10.15
C SER A 369 -8.02 20.42 -9.12
N VAL A 370 -9.33 20.36 -9.26
CA VAL A 370 -10.31 20.88 -8.28
C VAL A 370 -11.48 19.90 -8.19
N ARG A 371 -11.99 19.73 -6.97
CA ARG A 371 -13.12 18.85 -6.67
C ARG A 371 -14.03 19.44 -5.61
N GLY A 372 -15.34 19.32 -5.84
CA GLY A 372 -16.38 19.56 -4.85
C GLY A 372 -17.04 18.27 -4.43
N ASP A 373 -17.10 18.01 -3.14
CA ASP A 373 -17.78 16.85 -2.54
C ASP A 373 -18.96 17.29 -1.69
N LYS A 374 -20.05 16.51 -1.72
CA LYS A 374 -21.21 16.65 -0.84
C LYS A 374 -21.45 15.34 -0.11
N ASN A 375 -21.42 15.38 1.20
CA ASN A 375 -21.64 14.23 2.07
C ASN A 375 -22.88 14.43 2.95
N ALA A 376 -23.60 13.33 3.22
CA ALA A 376 -24.81 13.34 4.03
C ALA A 376 -24.56 13.77 5.49
N ALA A 377 -23.38 13.53 6.05
CA ALA A 377 -23.10 13.71 7.47
C ALA A 377 -22.36 15.01 7.81
N PHE A 378 -21.48 15.54 6.94
CA PHE A 378 -20.60 16.67 7.25
C PHE A 378 -20.61 17.79 6.19
N GLY A 379 -21.56 17.75 5.24
CA GLY A 379 -21.80 18.84 4.29
C GLY A 379 -20.85 18.85 3.10
N GLU A 380 -20.44 20.03 2.69
CA GLU A 380 -19.69 20.27 1.45
C GLU A 380 -18.20 20.48 1.74
N GLN A 381 -17.34 19.95 0.86
CA GLN A 381 -15.89 20.13 0.92
C GLN A 381 -15.37 20.51 -0.47
N LEU A 382 -14.43 21.46 -0.51
CA LEU A 382 -13.72 21.88 -1.72
C LEU A 382 -12.24 21.53 -1.58
N THR A 383 -11.71 20.78 -2.55
CA THR A 383 -10.29 20.42 -2.57
C THR A 383 -9.67 20.73 -3.92
N GLY A 384 -8.37 21.04 -3.90
CA GLY A 384 -7.58 21.32 -5.09
C GLY A 384 -6.14 20.84 -4.92
N ASN A 385 -5.50 20.60 -6.05
CA ASN A 385 -4.08 20.26 -6.13
C ASN A 385 -3.46 20.98 -7.32
N PHE A 386 -2.22 21.42 -7.16
CA PHE A 386 -1.40 21.97 -8.21
C PHE A 386 -0.01 21.34 -8.12
N GLY A 387 0.48 20.81 -9.23
CA GLY A 387 1.81 20.26 -9.38
C GLY A 387 2.51 20.84 -10.59
N TRP A 388 3.78 21.13 -10.43
CA TRP A 388 4.68 21.57 -11.50
C TRP A 388 5.97 20.77 -11.46
N ARG A 389 6.39 20.29 -12.61
CA ARG A 389 7.67 19.63 -12.82
C ARG A 389 8.34 20.18 -14.07
N TYR A 390 9.63 20.41 -14.00
CA TYR A 390 10.46 20.77 -15.15
C TYR A 390 11.45 19.66 -15.44
N ASN A 391 11.45 19.11 -16.64
CA ASN A 391 12.45 18.15 -17.09
C ASN A 391 13.58 18.90 -17.80
N GLY A 392 14.62 19.25 -17.03
CA GLY A 392 15.73 20.07 -17.49
C GLY A 392 16.79 19.28 -18.24
N GLY A 393 17.73 20.02 -18.82
CA GLY A 393 18.97 19.44 -19.37
C GLY A 393 19.76 18.69 -18.28
N TYR A 394 20.65 17.81 -18.70
CA TYR A 394 21.47 16.96 -17.81
C TYR A 394 20.68 16.00 -16.91
N GLY A 395 19.42 15.67 -17.27
CA GLY A 395 18.59 14.73 -16.53
C GLY A 395 18.12 15.23 -15.15
N ILE A 396 18.21 16.54 -14.87
CA ILE A 396 17.79 17.12 -13.58
C ILE A 396 16.40 17.74 -13.71
N SER A 397 15.49 17.38 -12.80
CA SER A 397 14.09 17.79 -12.80
C SER A 397 13.69 18.37 -11.44
N PRO A 398 13.67 19.71 -11.27
CA PRO A 398 13.00 20.34 -10.13
C PRO A 398 11.48 20.19 -10.25
N PHE A 399 10.82 20.09 -9.10
CA PHE A 399 9.36 20.02 -9.00
C PHE A 399 8.87 20.67 -7.71
N ALA A 400 7.60 21.08 -7.74
CA ALA A 400 6.88 21.56 -6.58
C ALA A 400 5.41 21.19 -6.70
N SER A 401 4.75 20.97 -5.56
CA SER A 401 3.30 20.78 -5.50
C SER A 401 2.69 21.42 -4.27
N PHE A 402 1.41 21.75 -4.39
CA PHE A 402 0.57 22.28 -3.33
C PHE A 402 -0.80 21.63 -3.44
N GLY A 403 -1.38 21.22 -2.31
CA GLY A 403 -2.72 20.66 -2.31
C GLY A 403 -3.34 20.65 -0.94
N ASN A 404 -4.66 20.56 -0.92
CA ASN A 404 -5.43 20.32 0.27
C ASN A 404 -6.22 19.01 0.15
N ALA A 405 -6.52 18.42 1.29
CA ALA A 405 -7.30 17.19 1.37
C ALA A 405 -8.17 17.18 2.63
N PHE A 406 -9.12 16.25 2.66
CA PHE A 406 -9.97 16.06 3.82
C PHE A 406 -10.22 14.58 4.09
N LYS A 407 -10.64 14.28 5.33
CA LYS A 407 -11.15 12.96 5.71
C LYS A 407 -12.44 13.13 6.50
N ALA A 408 -13.46 12.43 6.05
CA ALA A 408 -14.74 12.28 6.74
C ALA A 408 -14.57 11.51 8.06
N PRO A 409 -15.28 11.87 9.13
CA PRO A 409 -15.37 11.03 10.31
C PRO A 409 -15.92 9.65 9.95
N THR A 410 -15.47 8.60 10.63
CA THR A 410 -15.95 7.23 10.42
C THR A 410 -17.31 6.99 11.08
N PHE A 411 -17.98 5.87 10.78
CA PHE A 411 -19.23 5.51 11.46
C PHE A 411 -19.04 5.32 12.96
N ASN A 412 -17.94 4.71 13.40
CA ASN A 412 -17.63 4.58 14.83
C ASN A 412 -17.45 5.95 15.49
N GLN A 413 -16.74 6.86 14.83
CA GLN A 413 -16.51 8.21 15.35
C GLN A 413 -17.80 9.02 15.46
N LEU A 414 -18.77 8.81 14.57
CA LEU A 414 -20.04 9.55 14.57
C LEU A 414 -21.14 8.87 15.40
N TYR A 415 -21.30 7.55 15.25
CA TYR A 415 -22.56 6.88 15.61
C TYR A 415 -22.41 5.66 16.49
N PHE A 416 -21.18 5.23 16.88
CA PHE A 416 -21.03 4.09 17.77
C PHE A 416 -21.59 4.40 19.17
N PRO A 417 -22.52 3.58 19.71
CA PRO A 417 -23.17 3.85 21.00
C PRO A 417 -22.18 4.05 22.15
N GLY A 418 -22.31 5.17 22.87
CA GLY A 418 -21.47 5.50 24.02
C GLY A 418 -20.06 6.03 23.68
N PHE A 419 -19.70 6.12 22.40
CA PHE A 419 -18.42 6.66 21.94
C PHE A 419 -18.59 7.74 20.86
N GLY A 420 -19.53 7.56 19.95
CA GLY A 420 -19.71 8.41 18.79
C GLY A 420 -20.15 9.83 19.13
N ASN A 421 -19.69 10.79 18.30
CA ASN A 421 -20.02 12.19 18.40
C ASN A 421 -20.52 12.72 17.04
N PRO A 422 -21.84 12.90 16.85
CA PRO A 422 -22.40 13.39 15.59
C PRO A 422 -22.03 14.84 15.24
N ALA A 423 -21.46 15.61 16.17
CA ALA A 423 -21.03 16.99 15.96
C ALA A 423 -19.61 17.10 15.35
N LEU A 424 -18.95 15.98 15.05
CA LEU A 424 -17.62 15.99 14.44
C LEU A 424 -17.62 16.65 13.07
N ARG A 425 -16.53 17.40 12.82
CA ARG A 425 -16.20 17.98 11.51
C ARG A 425 -15.21 17.08 10.79
N ALA A 426 -15.16 17.21 9.46
CA ALA A 426 -14.13 16.57 8.66
C ALA A 426 -12.72 17.08 9.07
N GLU A 427 -11.77 16.18 9.11
CA GLU A 427 -10.35 16.52 9.21
C GLU A 427 -9.90 17.17 7.90
N GLN A 428 -9.09 18.22 7.97
CA GLN A 428 -8.61 18.95 6.80
C GLN A 428 -7.10 19.05 6.82
N SER A 429 -6.47 18.96 5.65
CA SER A 429 -5.03 19.14 5.52
C SER A 429 -4.67 20.10 4.41
N THR A 430 -3.53 20.77 4.60
CA THR A 430 -2.85 21.54 3.56
C THR A 430 -1.39 21.09 3.51
N SER A 431 -0.90 20.80 2.32
CA SER A 431 0.46 20.31 2.11
C SER A 431 1.17 21.09 1.01
N PHE A 432 2.44 21.38 1.25
CA PHE A 432 3.38 21.90 0.28
C PHE A 432 4.56 20.93 0.14
N GLU A 433 5.03 20.74 -1.08
CA GLU A 433 6.13 19.85 -1.39
C GLU A 433 7.02 20.46 -2.46
N THR A 434 8.35 20.24 -2.35
CA THR A 434 9.31 20.59 -3.39
C THR A 434 10.46 19.60 -3.40
N GLY A 435 11.14 19.48 -4.52
CA GLY A 435 12.28 18.59 -4.63
C GLY A 435 13.00 18.63 -5.96
N LEU A 436 13.97 17.75 -6.06
CA LEU A 436 14.80 17.52 -7.24
C LEU A 436 14.83 16.04 -7.54
N ALA A 437 14.74 15.69 -8.82
CA ALA A 437 14.98 14.33 -9.31
C ALA A 437 16.10 14.34 -10.33
N GLY A 438 16.85 13.26 -10.39
CA GLY A 438 17.86 13.02 -11.39
C GLY A 438 17.64 11.67 -12.07
N ASP A 439 17.69 11.66 -13.40
CA ASP A 439 17.58 10.45 -14.21
C ASP A 439 18.79 10.38 -15.16
N HIS A 440 19.68 9.42 -14.85
CA HIS A 440 20.91 9.15 -15.60
C HIS A 440 20.97 7.65 -15.91
N ASP A 441 21.66 7.25 -16.95
CA ASP A 441 21.70 5.85 -17.42
C ASP A 441 21.97 4.81 -16.34
N TRP A 442 22.78 5.14 -15.32
CA TRP A 442 23.20 4.22 -14.25
C TRP A 442 22.71 4.63 -12.85
N LEU A 443 22.14 5.85 -12.71
CA LEU A 443 21.74 6.43 -11.41
C LEU A 443 20.43 7.19 -11.56
N GLN A 444 19.43 6.76 -10.82
CA GLN A 444 18.18 7.49 -10.61
C GLN A 444 18.12 7.94 -9.16
N TRP A 445 17.80 9.20 -8.92
CA TRP A 445 17.65 9.72 -7.57
C TRP A 445 16.55 10.76 -7.48
N GLU A 446 15.98 10.86 -6.31
CA GLU A 446 14.95 11.85 -6.01
C GLU A 446 15.08 12.27 -4.55
N VAL A 447 15.07 13.57 -4.28
CA VAL A 447 15.04 14.16 -2.94
C VAL A 447 13.85 15.10 -2.86
N ARG A 448 13.02 14.94 -1.83
CA ARG A 448 11.82 15.73 -1.57
C ARG A 448 11.82 16.26 -0.16
N ALA A 449 11.32 17.49 0.00
CA ALA A 449 10.94 18.05 1.30
C ALA A 449 9.46 18.42 1.26
N TYR A 450 8.74 18.13 2.34
CA TYR A 450 7.32 18.44 2.44
C TYR A 450 6.94 18.96 3.81
N HIS A 451 5.89 19.76 3.83
CA HIS A 451 5.26 20.33 5.02
C HIS A 451 3.76 20.10 4.93
N THR A 452 3.16 19.48 5.93
CA THR A 452 1.72 19.21 6.00
C THR A 452 1.16 19.66 7.34
N ASN A 453 0.12 20.49 7.30
CA ASN A 453 -0.71 20.82 8.45
C ASN A 453 -2.02 20.05 8.37
N ILE A 454 -2.47 19.52 9.51
CA ILE A 454 -3.77 18.84 9.65
C ILE A 454 -4.52 19.55 10.77
N ASP A 455 -5.70 20.05 10.45
CA ASP A 455 -6.62 20.71 11.40
C ASP A 455 -7.86 19.81 11.64
N ASN A 456 -8.52 20.00 12.78
CA ASN A 456 -9.67 19.23 13.24
C ASN A 456 -9.37 17.71 13.37
N LEU A 457 -8.12 17.35 13.70
CA LEU A 457 -7.75 15.94 13.87
C LEU A 457 -8.66 15.27 14.90
N ILE A 458 -9.27 14.14 14.52
CA ILE A 458 -10.16 13.41 15.39
C ILE A 458 -9.34 12.47 16.27
N VAL A 459 -9.50 12.62 17.58
CA VAL A 459 -8.82 11.80 18.58
C VAL A 459 -9.82 11.24 19.58
N THR A 460 -9.44 10.13 20.20
CA THR A 460 -10.19 9.59 21.34
C THR A 460 -9.83 10.37 22.60
N VAL A 461 -10.82 10.99 23.23
CA VAL A 461 -10.68 11.68 24.52
C VAL A 461 -11.38 10.86 25.59
N THR A 462 -10.68 10.54 26.67
CA THR A 462 -11.23 9.85 27.83
C THR A 462 -11.45 10.86 28.96
N ASN A 463 -12.69 10.98 29.41
CA ASN A 463 -13.02 11.81 30.56
C ASN A 463 -12.37 11.23 31.83
N PRO A 464 -11.52 11.96 32.58
CA PRO A 464 -10.77 11.44 33.71
C PRO A 464 -11.64 11.11 34.94
N VAL A 465 -12.88 11.58 34.98
CA VAL A 465 -13.82 11.36 36.08
C VAL A 465 -14.74 10.18 35.80
N THR A 466 -15.34 10.14 34.60
CA THR A 466 -16.31 9.08 34.24
C THR A 466 -15.66 7.87 33.58
N PHE A 467 -14.40 8.01 33.12
CA PHE A 467 -13.66 7.01 32.32
C PHE A 467 -14.35 6.65 31.00
N LEU A 468 -15.33 7.44 30.56
CA LEU A 468 -15.96 7.28 29.26
C LEU A 468 -15.09 7.95 28.19
N SER A 469 -14.97 7.30 27.06
CA SER A 469 -14.24 7.82 25.90
C SER A 469 -15.21 8.30 24.83
N SER A 470 -14.85 9.38 24.14
CA SER A 470 -15.59 9.94 22.99
C SER A 470 -14.63 10.34 21.88
N ALA A 471 -15.13 10.44 20.66
CA ALA A 471 -14.40 10.99 19.54
C ALA A 471 -14.56 12.52 19.50
N GLU A 472 -13.45 13.27 19.39
CA GLU A 472 -13.49 14.73 19.41
C GLU A 472 -12.49 15.34 18.41
N ASN A 473 -12.87 16.51 17.81
CA ASN A 473 -11.98 17.32 16.98
C ASN A 473 -11.15 18.25 17.89
N VAL A 474 -10.12 17.72 18.52
CA VAL A 474 -9.29 18.50 19.47
C VAL A 474 -7.84 18.62 19.03
N GLY A 475 -7.47 18.05 17.88
CA GLY A 475 -6.08 17.94 17.48
C GLY A 475 -5.73 18.84 16.29
N LYS A 476 -4.51 19.36 16.35
CA LYS A 476 -3.80 19.93 15.21
C LYS A 476 -2.46 19.21 15.08
N ALA A 477 -2.17 18.72 13.89
CA ALA A 477 -0.89 18.07 13.62
C ALA A 477 -0.09 18.87 12.60
N GLN A 478 1.23 18.81 12.75
CA GLN A 478 2.18 19.30 11.77
C GLN A 478 3.16 18.17 11.46
N ILE A 479 3.42 17.97 10.19
CA ILE A 479 4.32 16.94 9.72
C ILE A 479 5.30 17.57 8.74
N ASP A 480 6.57 17.62 9.12
CA ASP A 480 7.68 18.00 8.26
C ASP A 480 8.48 16.76 7.91
N GLY A 481 8.87 16.62 6.65
CA GLY A 481 9.65 15.46 6.25
C GLY A 481 10.57 15.69 5.06
N ILE A 482 11.60 14.84 5.00
CA ILE A 482 12.51 14.72 3.86
C ILE A 482 12.53 13.26 3.46
N GLU A 483 12.30 13.01 2.18
CA GLU A 483 12.39 11.71 1.54
C GLU A 483 13.56 11.72 0.54
N ALA A 484 14.33 10.62 0.49
CA ALA A 484 15.33 10.41 -0.54
C ALA A 484 15.24 8.97 -1.08
N GLU A 485 15.21 8.85 -2.40
CA GLU A 485 15.28 7.58 -3.12
C GLU A 485 16.50 7.61 -4.04
N ILE A 486 17.33 6.56 -4.01
CA ILE A 486 18.48 6.40 -4.88
C ILE A 486 18.47 4.99 -5.44
N GLY A 487 18.38 4.87 -6.76
CA GLY A 487 18.47 3.61 -7.49
C GLY A 487 19.70 3.58 -8.39
N THR A 488 20.47 2.52 -8.36
CA THR A 488 21.61 2.35 -9.26
C THR A 488 21.61 0.97 -9.90
N GLN A 489 22.06 0.91 -11.14
CA GLN A 489 22.37 -0.34 -11.81
C GLN A 489 23.84 -0.28 -12.28
N LEU A 490 24.73 -0.92 -11.51
CA LEU A 490 26.15 -0.85 -11.77
C LEU A 490 26.81 -2.24 -11.71
N MET A 491 27.55 -2.61 -12.74
CA MET A 491 28.26 -3.91 -12.86
C MET A 491 27.33 -5.12 -12.61
N GLY A 492 26.06 -5.04 -13.06
CA GLY A 492 25.05 -6.08 -12.88
C GLY A 492 24.42 -6.13 -11.47
N TRP A 493 24.79 -5.23 -10.55
CA TRP A 493 24.10 -5.03 -9.29
C TRP A 493 22.97 -4.02 -9.41
N ASN A 494 21.79 -4.39 -8.94
CA ASN A 494 20.69 -3.47 -8.72
C ASN A 494 20.70 -3.06 -7.23
N SER A 495 20.76 -1.76 -6.98
CA SER A 495 20.81 -1.20 -5.64
C SER A 495 19.72 -0.14 -5.49
N LYS A 496 18.94 -0.19 -4.42
CA LYS A 496 17.93 0.81 -4.08
C LYS A 496 18.06 1.22 -2.63
N LEU A 497 18.28 2.51 -2.41
CA LEU A 497 18.31 3.14 -1.08
C LEU A 497 17.11 4.05 -0.92
N ASN A 498 16.35 3.85 0.15
CA ASN A 498 15.23 4.69 0.57
C ASN A 498 15.53 5.28 1.96
N MET A 499 15.34 6.58 2.12
CA MET A 499 15.55 7.28 3.37
C MET A 499 14.37 8.19 3.67
N ASN A 500 13.92 8.18 4.93
CA ASN A 500 12.88 9.08 5.43
C ASN A 500 13.37 9.75 6.71
N LEU A 501 13.26 11.08 6.74
CA LEU A 501 13.39 11.89 7.95
C LEU A 501 12.04 12.55 8.19
N LEU A 502 11.44 12.35 9.35
CA LEU A 502 10.08 12.72 9.66
C LEU A 502 9.99 13.42 11.02
N SER A 503 9.24 14.51 11.10
CA SER A 503 8.91 15.20 12.34
C SER A 503 7.39 15.36 12.49
N PRO A 504 6.66 14.29 12.92
CA PRO A 504 5.21 14.30 13.06
C PRO A 504 4.84 14.75 14.48
N LYS A 505 4.24 15.92 14.62
CA LYS A 505 3.96 16.53 15.94
C LYS A 505 2.51 16.97 16.08
N ASN A 506 2.00 16.80 17.28
CA ASN A 506 0.84 17.52 17.74
C ASN A 506 1.23 18.99 17.98
N ARG A 507 0.56 19.95 17.33
CA ARG A 507 0.91 21.39 17.39
C ARG A 507 0.58 22.03 18.73
N GLU A 508 -0.30 21.44 19.53
CA GLU A 508 -0.72 21.99 20.82
C GLU A 508 0.20 21.54 21.94
N THR A 509 0.61 20.27 21.92
CA THR A 509 1.44 19.68 22.98
C THR A 509 2.91 19.57 22.62
N ASN A 510 3.26 19.75 21.34
CA ASN A 510 4.58 19.48 20.74
C ASN A 510 5.05 18.02 20.91
N ALA A 511 4.16 17.11 21.33
CA ALA A 511 4.45 15.68 21.43
C ALA A 511 4.50 15.06 20.02
N ARG A 512 5.36 14.04 19.86
CA ARG A 512 5.38 13.24 18.64
C ARG A 512 4.07 12.48 18.48
N LEU A 513 3.57 12.37 17.25
CA LEU A 513 2.44 11.48 16.99
C LEU A 513 2.86 10.02 17.25
N PRO A 514 2.03 9.21 17.94
CA PRO A 514 2.42 7.87 18.37
C PRO A 514 2.62 6.91 17.19
N ARG A 515 3.48 5.91 17.39
CA ARG A 515 3.77 4.79 16.47
C ARG A 515 4.47 5.16 15.17
N ARG A 516 5.03 6.38 15.04
CA ARG A 516 5.82 6.81 13.86
C ARG A 516 7.30 6.89 14.22
N ALA A 517 8.14 6.24 13.40
CA ALA A 517 9.58 6.39 13.47
C ALA A 517 10.00 7.67 12.76
N GLU A 518 10.80 8.52 13.43
CA GLU A 518 11.29 9.77 12.83
C GLU A 518 12.35 9.55 11.74
N LYS A 519 13.00 8.39 11.74
CA LYS A 519 14.05 8.05 10.78
C LYS A 519 13.87 6.61 10.33
N THR A 520 13.84 6.42 9.03
CA THR A 520 13.81 5.09 8.40
C THR A 520 14.82 5.06 7.28
N LEU A 521 15.56 3.97 7.18
CA LEU A 521 16.44 3.66 6.07
C LEU A 521 16.16 2.23 5.61
N SER A 522 15.96 2.06 4.32
CA SER A 522 15.87 0.75 3.67
C SER A 522 16.87 0.67 2.54
N TYR A 523 17.64 -0.42 2.49
CA TYR A 523 18.60 -0.66 1.42
C TYR A 523 18.40 -2.06 0.85
N ASP A 524 18.07 -2.13 -0.44
CA ASP A 524 17.92 -3.37 -1.20
C ASP A 524 19.05 -3.51 -2.21
N LEU A 525 19.70 -4.66 -2.22
CA LEU A 525 20.77 -5.01 -3.14
C LEU A 525 20.47 -6.36 -3.77
N SER A 526 20.59 -6.47 -5.10
CA SER A 526 20.37 -7.74 -5.81
C SER A 526 21.20 -7.86 -7.07
N ARG A 527 21.51 -9.11 -7.46
CA ARG A 527 22.20 -9.43 -8.70
C ARG A 527 21.86 -10.85 -9.16
N SER A 528 21.78 -11.02 -10.48
CA SER A 528 21.65 -12.34 -11.13
C SER A 528 23.03 -12.86 -11.58
N PHE A 529 23.28 -14.13 -11.31
CA PHE A 529 24.48 -14.87 -11.69
C PHE A 529 24.07 -16.15 -12.44
N GLY A 530 23.89 -16.03 -13.74
CA GLY A 530 23.38 -17.12 -14.56
C GLY A 530 21.97 -17.55 -14.11
N GLN A 531 21.86 -18.76 -13.57
CA GLN A 531 20.58 -19.30 -13.06
C GLN A 531 20.27 -18.89 -11.60
N PHE A 532 21.16 -18.17 -10.92
CA PHE A 532 20.98 -17.75 -9.53
C PHE A 532 20.70 -16.27 -9.43
N ASP A 533 19.68 -15.93 -8.67
CA ASP A 533 19.44 -14.57 -8.19
C ASP A 533 19.79 -14.49 -6.70
N LEU A 534 20.55 -13.48 -6.32
CA LEU A 534 20.91 -13.21 -4.94
C LEU A 534 20.42 -11.82 -4.54
N GLY A 535 19.97 -11.68 -3.33
CA GLY A 535 19.56 -10.37 -2.82
C GLY A 535 19.66 -10.27 -1.30
N ALA A 536 19.81 -9.03 -0.84
CA ALA A 536 19.81 -8.67 0.57
C ALA A 536 19.00 -7.40 0.76
N ASN A 537 18.32 -7.32 1.89
CA ASN A 537 17.62 -6.11 2.32
C ASN A 537 18.05 -5.75 3.74
N VAL A 538 18.26 -4.47 3.99
CA VAL A 538 18.52 -3.91 5.33
C VAL A 538 17.42 -2.91 5.61
N LEU A 539 16.72 -3.06 6.74
CA LEU A 539 15.76 -2.09 7.25
C LEU A 539 16.21 -1.57 8.61
N ALA A 540 16.41 -0.27 8.73
CA ALA A 540 16.73 0.42 9.98
C ALA A 540 15.64 1.44 10.30
N GLN A 541 15.09 1.37 11.51
CA GLN A 541 14.09 2.31 12.00
C GLN A 541 14.51 2.85 13.38
N ALA A 542 14.34 4.16 13.56
CA ALA A 542 14.55 4.81 14.85
C ALA A 542 13.47 4.42 15.87
N ASP A 543 13.66 4.84 17.11
CA ASP A 543 12.66 4.71 18.16
C ASP A 543 11.38 5.49 17.85
N ARG A 544 10.28 5.05 18.46
CA ARG A 544 8.96 5.68 18.40
C ARG A 544 8.31 5.68 19.78
N PHE A 545 7.26 6.45 19.94
CA PHE A 545 6.40 6.37 21.12
C PHE A 545 5.11 5.62 20.79
N ASP A 546 4.59 4.82 21.72
CA ASP A 546 3.32 4.09 21.54
C ASP A 546 2.10 4.89 21.99
N ASP A 547 2.28 5.90 22.82
CA ASP A 547 1.21 6.74 23.37
C ASP A 547 1.38 8.22 23.02
N ALA A 548 0.25 8.96 23.03
CA ALA A 548 0.19 10.37 22.67
C ALA A 548 0.92 11.31 23.66
N LEU A 549 1.20 10.85 24.89
CA LEU A 549 1.93 11.61 25.91
C LEU A 549 3.44 11.38 25.82
N ASN A 550 3.91 10.55 24.90
CA ASN A 550 5.31 10.17 24.69
C ASN A 550 5.97 9.57 25.95
N LYS A 551 5.22 8.79 26.73
CA LYS A 551 5.73 8.12 27.93
C LYS A 551 6.27 6.72 27.64
N THR A 552 5.63 5.98 26.72
CA THR A 552 5.97 4.62 26.38
C THR A 552 6.84 4.60 25.13
N LYS A 553 8.14 4.40 25.33
CA LYS A 553 9.11 4.37 24.23
C LYS A 553 9.28 2.95 23.70
N VAL A 554 9.17 2.77 22.39
CA VAL A 554 9.50 1.54 21.65
C VAL A 554 10.86 1.73 20.98
N ALA A 555 11.80 0.84 21.25
CA ALA A 555 13.17 0.97 20.78
C ALA A 555 13.27 0.81 19.25
N GLY A 556 14.21 1.53 18.64
CA GLY A 556 14.57 1.36 17.25
C GLY A 556 15.27 0.02 16.98
N TYR A 557 15.30 -0.38 15.71
CA TYR A 557 15.87 -1.67 15.32
C TYR A 557 16.50 -1.63 13.92
N VAL A 558 17.32 -2.66 13.68
CA VAL A 558 17.87 -2.97 12.36
C VAL A 558 17.64 -4.45 12.09
N THR A 559 17.07 -4.78 10.93
CA THR A 559 16.94 -6.15 10.42
C THR A 559 17.69 -6.30 9.11
N VAL A 560 18.15 -7.50 8.84
CA VAL A 560 18.82 -7.90 7.60
C VAL A 560 18.12 -9.14 7.10
N ASP A 561 17.68 -9.11 5.85
CA ASP A 561 17.07 -10.26 5.17
C ASP A 561 17.95 -10.67 3.99
N LEU A 562 18.03 -11.98 3.75
CA LEU A 562 18.69 -12.57 2.60
C LEU A 562 17.68 -13.33 1.75
N ARG A 563 17.82 -13.26 0.43
CA ARG A 563 17.00 -14.02 -0.51
C ARG A 563 17.84 -14.59 -1.64
N THR A 564 17.43 -15.74 -2.14
CA THR A 564 18.00 -16.36 -3.33
C THR A 564 16.91 -17.02 -4.15
N ALA A 565 17.10 -17.06 -5.46
CA ALA A 565 16.29 -17.88 -6.36
C ALA A 565 17.21 -18.67 -7.29
N TYR A 566 16.76 -19.87 -7.67
CA TYR A 566 17.44 -20.74 -8.63
C TYR A 566 16.47 -21.10 -9.75
N HIS A 567 16.78 -20.66 -10.96
CA HIS A 567 16.01 -20.97 -12.15
C HIS A 567 16.40 -22.34 -12.70
N LEU A 568 15.62 -23.38 -12.37
CA LEU A 568 15.83 -24.75 -12.89
C LEU A 568 15.75 -24.77 -14.42
N ASN A 569 14.84 -24.00 -14.98
CA ASN A 569 14.65 -23.74 -16.40
C ASN A 569 13.76 -22.51 -16.57
N LYS A 570 13.31 -22.20 -17.80
CA LYS A 570 12.46 -21.03 -18.09
C LYS A 570 11.10 -21.01 -17.37
N ASN A 571 10.63 -22.17 -16.90
CA ASN A 571 9.30 -22.33 -16.31
C ASN A 571 9.34 -22.55 -14.79
N TRP A 572 10.41 -23.14 -14.26
CA TRP A 572 10.52 -23.53 -12.86
C TRP A 572 11.59 -22.74 -12.12
N MET A 573 11.22 -22.21 -10.97
CA MET A 573 12.11 -21.48 -10.08
C MET A 573 11.94 -21.99 -8.64
N LEU A 574 13.05 -22.22 -7.95
CA LEU A 574 13.11 -22.47 -6.50
C LEU A 574 13.55 -21.17 -5.83
N SER A 575 12.94 -20.81 -4.72
CA SER A 575 13.37 -19.64 -3.96
C SER A 575 13.49 -19.92 -2.47
N ALA A 576 14.39 -19.19 -1.82
CA ALA A 576 14.59 -19.24 -0.38
C ALA A 576 14.79 -17.82 0.16
N LYS A 577 14.11 -17.49 1.25
CA LYS A 577 14.24 -16.22 1.97
C LYS A 577 14.52 -16.49 3.44
N LEU A 578 15.49 -15.79 3.99
CA LEU A 578 15.83 -15.78 5.41
C LEU A 578 15.59 -14.36 5.93
N ASN A 579 14.56 -14.18 6.73
CA ASN A 579 14.23 -12.90 7.33
C ASN A 579 14.90 -12.77 8.70
N ASN A 580 15.23 -11.53 9.07
CA ASN A 580 15.83 -11.18 10.34
C ASN A 580 17.07 -12.05 10.66
N LEU A 581 18.02 -12.07 9.74
CA LEU A 581 19.26 -12.88 9.81
C LEU A 581 19.97 -12.76 11.19
N LEU A 582 19.97 -11.54 11.76
CA LEU A 582 20.66 -11.24 13.02
C LEU A 582 19.86 -11.64 14.26
N ASP A 583 18.68 -12.22 14.09
CA ASP A 583 17.75 -12.62 15.17
C ASP A 583 17.42 -11.47 16.14
N LYS A 584 17.25 -10.28 15.59
CA LYS A 584 16.93 -9.08 16.36
C LYS A 584 15.52 -9.19 16.95
N GLN A 585 15.41 -9.15 18.27
CA GLN A 585 14.13 -8.96 18.96
C GLN A 585 13.77 -7.49 18.93
N TYR A 586 12.59 -7.15 18.38
CA TYR A 586 12.12 -5.80 18.27
C TYR A 586 10.58 -5.75 18.34
N GLN A 587 10.04 -4.58 18.48
CA GLN A 587 8.60 -4.31 18.50
C GLN A 587 8.30 -3.07 17.64
N THR A 588 7.10 -3.01 17.06
CA THR A 588 6.57 -1.81 16.40
C THR A 588 5.44 -1.17 17.21
N ILE A 589 4.83 -1.95 18.08
CA ILE A 589 3.86 -1.56 19.11
C ILE A 589 4.34 -2.14 20.44
N ASN A 590 4.25 -1.38 21.51
CA ASN A 590 4.67 -1.84 22.83
C ASN A 590 3.93 -3.12 23.25
N THR A 591 4.66 -4.09 23.79
CA THR A 591 4.20 -5.42 24.21
C THR A 591 3.84 -6.40 23.09
N TYR A 592 3.80 -5.99 21.82
CA TYR A 592 3.54 -6.90 20.71
C TYR A 592 4.85 -7.44 20.11
N ASN A 593 4.94 -8.75 20.06
CA ASN A 593 6.13 -9.45 19.58
C ASN A 593 6.18 -9.44 18.04
N THR A 594 7.37 -9.45 17.49
CA THR A 594 7.63 -9.64 16.07
C THR A 594 8.33 -10.98 15.84
N ALA A 595 8.33 -11.45 14.59
CA ALA A 595 8.97 -12.70 14.24
C ALA A 595 10.49 -12.64 14.48
N ASN A 596 11.02 -13.66 15.16
CA ASN A 596 12.46 -13.90 15.27
C ASN A 596 13.02 -14.28 13.87
N ARG A 597 14.31 -14.63 13.80
CA ARG A 597 14.88 -15.17 12.56
C ARG A 597 14.02 -16.31 12.03
N ASN A 598 13.61 -16.21 10.76
CA ASN A 598 12.72 -17.18 10.14
C ASN A 598 13.05 -17.35 8.66
N PHE A 599 12.71 -18.51 8.11
CA PHE A 599 12.93 -18.82 6.71
C PHE A 599 11.64 -19.22 6.00
N PHE A 600 11.67 -19.10 4.68
CA PHE A 600 10.62 -19.58 3.79
C PHE A 600 11.23 -20.12 2.50
N LEU A 601 10.79 -21.29 2.08
CA LEU A 601 11.20 -21.94 0.84
C LEU A 601 9.99 -22.04 -0.08
N SER A 602 10.14 -21.78 -1.37
CA SER A 602 9.05 -21.94 -2.33
C SER A 602 9.52 -22.44 -3.68
N ILE A 603 8.59 -23.04 -4.40
CA ILE A 603 8.69 -23.43 -5.79
C ILE A 603 7.64 -22.67 -6.59
N HIS A 604 8.05 -22.13 -7.72
CA HIS A 604 7.22 -21.38 -8.65
C HIS A 604 7.27 -22.01 -10.03
N TYR A 605 6.11 -22.11 -10.67
CA TYR A 605 5.95 -22.54 -12.05
C TYR A 605 5.17 -21.50 -12.84
N ASN A 606 5.66 -21.18 -14.04
CA ASN A 606 4.97 -20.35 -15.01
C ASN A 606 5.29 -20.87 -16.41
N ASN A 607 4.27 -21.15 -17.26
CA ASN A 607 4.48 -21.70 -18.61
C ASN A 607 4.60 -20.63 -19.69
#